data_607371dfcafca8e230bef354cc1723b6
#
_entry.id   607371dfcafca8e230bef354cc1723b6
#
_cell.length_a   1.000
_cell.length_b   1.000
_cell.length_c   1.000
_cell.angle_alpha   90.00
_cell.angle_beta   90.00
_cell.angle_gamma   90.00
#
_symmetry.space_group_name_H-M   'P 1'
#
loop_
_entity.id
_entity.type
_entity.pdbx_description
1 polymer ?
#
loop_
_entity_poly.entity_id
_entity_poly.type
_entity_poly.pdbx_seq_one_letter_code
_entity_poly.pdbx_strand_id
1 'polypeptide(L)'
;MNKERTSCKHTRAEGTVTRKILAKQKEFLWPGHILYYKEPVPLDYGCGSWVTDVEGVRYLDFFGGILTTSVGHNHPKIVDRVCAQAGKLIHSSTLYPHANHVSLAEKIASITPGKLQKSYFTNSGTEADELAVMAARGYTGNYELLALRHGYSGNSAIGKTLTGQSAWRVESNIVPGFKHAINPYCYRCPYKMSYPSCDLACAQDVEEVIQTTTCGRIAGMLVEPIQGVGGFITPPPGYFSRVAEIVRHYGGVMIADEVQTGFGRTGSKWFGIEHWQVEPEIMTMAKGIANGFPMGNTVTIPEVADSLVGQGHLICTFGGNPVSTAASLATIEIMEEEASPDVVHAKGVKLRKALDSIGENSRIVGEVRGMGLMQGIEIVADKKSKTPAPEVVDEIFEKTRLKGLLIGKGGMYGNTIRLTPPLTISDDELDTAIGALQEVFSET
;
A
#
# COMPACT_ATOMS: atom_id res chain seq x y z
N MET A 1 -2.33 -37.26 27.02
CA MET A 1 -3.27 -36.30 27.63
C MET A 1 -4.01 -35.61 26.50
N ASN A 2 -5.29 -35.96 26.36
CA ASN A 2 -6.19 -35.46 25.31
C ASN A 2 -6.40 -33.95 25.45
N LYS A 3 -6.06 -33.16 24.42
CA LYS A 3 -6.55 -31.80 24.26
C LYS A 3 -7.85 -31.87 23.43
N GLU A 4 -8.96 -31.71 24.11
CA GLU A 4 -10.28 -31.54 23.51
C GLU A 4 -10.25 -30.36 22.53
N ARG A 5 -10.57 -30.65 21.28
CA ARG A 5 -10.94 -29.64 20.29
C ARG A 5 -12.34 -29.14 20.61
N THR A 6 -12.44 -28.08 21.39
CA THR A 6 -13.70 -27.34 21.54
C THR A 6 -13.99 -26.60 20.23
N SER A 7 -14.93 -27.09 19.43
CA SER A 7 -15.52 -26.36 18.32
C SER A 7 -16.37 -25.23 18.90
N CYS A 8 -15.81 -24.04 18.97
CA CYS A 8 -16.55 -22.84 19.34
C CYS A 8 -17.45 -22.44 18.17
N LYS A 9 -18.75 -22.73 18.24
CA LYS A 9 -19.75 -22.14 17.36
C LYS A 9 -19.89 -20.67 17.76
N HIS A 10 -19.27 -19.78 16.99
CA HIS A 10 -19.32 -18.32 17.22
C HIS A 10 -20.62 -17.75 16.64
N THR A 11 -21.72 -17.85 17.37
CA THR A 11 -22.84 -16.92 17.21
C THR A 11 -22.56 -15.73 18.11
N ARG A 12 -22.08 -14.62 17.55
CA ARG A 12 -21.83 -13.38 18.27
C ARG A 12 -23.19 -12.76 18.66
N ALA A 13 -23.57 -12.86 19.93
CA ALA A 13 -24.46 -11.85 20.50
C ALA A 13 -23.68 -10.54 20.48
N GLU A 14 -24.22 -9.45 19.89
CA GLU A 14 -23.58 -8.13 19.92
C GLU A 14 -23.13 -7.80 21.34
N GLY A 15 -21.83 -7.79 21.60
CA GLY A 15 -21.28 -7.54 22.92
C GLY A 15 -21.63 -6.15 23.41
N THR A 16 -21.81 -6.00 24.71
CA THR A 16 -22.19 -4.71 25.31
C THR A 16 -21.11 -3.65 25.09
N VAL A 17 -19.83 -4.05 25.01
CA VAL A 17 -18.70 -3.13 24.78
C VAL A 17 -18.67 -2.64 23.33
N THR A 18 -18.80 -3.55 22.36
CA THR A 18 -18.87 -3.22 20.94
C THR A 18 -19.97 -2.18 20.66
N ARG A 19 -21.19 -2.42 21.16
CA ARG A 19 -22.32 -1.45 20.98
C ARG A 19 -22.02 -0.07 21.52
N LYS A 20 -21.39 0.02 22.70
CA LYS A 20 -21.00 1.31 23.30
C LYS A 20 -19.95 2.05 22.46
N ILE A 21 -18.95 1.34 21.92
CA ILE A 21 -17.92 1.93 21.06
C ILE A 21 -18.54 2.47 19.77
N LEU A 22 -19.34 1.67 19.09
CA LEU A 22 -19.99 2.06 17.83
C LEU A 22 -20.99 3.22 18.00
N ALA A 23 -21.74 3.26 19.12
CA ALA A 23 -22.60 4.39 19.43
C ALA A 23 -21.81 5.69 19.59
N LYS A 24 -20.71 5.67 20.34
CA LYS A 24 -19.83 6.83 20.49
C LYS A 24 -19.12 7.20 19.19
N GLN A 25 -18.69 6.23 18.39
CA GLN A 25 -18.11 6.49 17.07
C GLN A 25 -19.10 7.26 16.18
N LYS A 26 -20.36 6.83 16.14
CA LYS A 26 -21.41 7.50 15.37
C LYS A 26 -21.71 8.92 15.88
N GLU A 27 -21.60 9.15 17.19
CA GLU A 27 -21.89 10.44 17.81
C GLU A 27 -20.75 11.45 17.64
N PHE A 28 -19.48 11.03 17.78
CA PHE A 28 -18.34 11.93 17.89
C PHE A 28 -17.38 11.92 16.71
N LEU A 29 -17.41 10.92 15.84
CA LEU A 29 -16.54 10.86 14.68
C LEU A 29 -17.29 11.19 13.40
N TRP A 30 -16.54 11.65 12.40
CA TRP A 30 -17.09 11.99 11.09
C TRP A 30 -17.80 10.78 10.47
N PRO A 31 -19.01 10.95 9.90
CA PRO A 31 -19.80 9.84 9.36
C PRO A 31 -19.19 9.22 8.08
N GLY A 32 -18.18 9.84 7.49
CA GLY A 32 -17.46 9.34 6.31
C GLY A 32 -16.44 8.23 6.57
N HIS A 33 -16.30 7.75 7.82
CA HIS A 33 -15.44 6.60 8.10
C HIS A 33 -16.00 5.33 7.47
N ILE A 34 -15.15 4.64 6.67
CA ILE A 34 -15.52 3.37 6.04
C ILE A 34 -15.22 2.23 7.00
N LEU A 35 -16.23 1.42 7.30
CA LEU A 35 -16.09 0.15 8.01
C LEU A 35 -16.26 -0.98 7.00
N TYR A 36 -15.34 -1.95 6.99
CA TYR A 36 -15.33 -3.00 5.97
C TYR A 36 -16.34 -4.11 6.22
N TYR A 37 -16.58 -4.44 7.49
CA TYR A 37 -17.47 -5.52 7.89
C TYR A 37 -18.85 -4.98 8.23
N LYS A 38 -19.93 -5.72 7.87
CA LYS A 38 -21.31 -5.40 8.26
C LYS A 38 -21.46 -5.41 9.76
N GLU A 39 -20.79 -6.36 10.43
CA GLU A 39 -20.58 -6.36 11.86
C GLU A 39 -19.18 -5.87 12.17
N PRO A 40 -19.00 -4.59 12.50
CA PRO A 40 -17.69 -4.00 12.74
C PRO A 40 -16.93 -4.69 13.87
N VAL A 41 -15.61 -4.76 13.74
CA VAL A 41 -14.71 -5.45 14.67
C VAL A 41 -13.88 -4.41 15.43
N PRO A 42 -14.30 -3.94 16.63
CA PRO A 42 -13.50 -3.03 17.44
C PRO A 42 -12.29 -3.78 18.02
N LEU A 43 -11.10 -3.50 17.49
CA LEU A 43 -9.87 -4.13 17.92
C LEU A 43 -9.39 -3.54 19.26
N ASP A 44 -8.84 -4.41 20.13
CA ASP A 44 -8.30 -4.04 21.42
C ASP A 44 -6.79 -4.37 21.55
N TYR A 45 -6.41 -5.57 21.11
CA TYR A 45 -5.06 -6.10 21.28
C TYR A 45 -4.52 -6.71 19.98
N GLY A 46 -3.19 -6.67 19.79
CA GLY A 46 -2.52 -7.32 18.66
C GLY A 46 -1.19 -7.93 19.08
N CYS A 47 -0.81 -9.07 18.48
CA CYS A 47 0.47 -9.73 18.70
C CYS A 47 0.84 -10.56 17.45
N GLY A 48 1.99 -10.27 16.83
CA GLY A 48 2.40 -10.92 15.60
C GLY A 48 1.35 -10.74 14.49
N SER A 49 0.92 -11.81 13.86
CA SER A 49 -0.11 -11.78 12.81
C SER A 49 -1.55 -11.74 13.34
N TRP A 50 -1.76 -11.73 14.64
CA TRP A 50 -3.07 -11.84 15.28
C TRP A 50 -3.54 -10.55 15.90
N VAL A 51 -4.85 -10.29 15.80
CA VAL A 51 -5.55 -9.26 16.52
C VAL A 51 -6.69 -9.84 17.32
N THR A 52 -7.07 -9.18 18.41
CA THR A 52 -8.17 -9.58 19.28
C THR A 52 -9.12 -8.40 19.41
N ASP A 53 -10.42 -8.63 19.31
CA ASP A 53 -11.42 -7.60 19.51
C ASP A 53 -11.76 -7.41 20.98
N VAL A 54 -12.53 -6.36 21.27
CA VAL A 54 -12.96 -6.00 22.64
C VAL A 54 -13.84 -7.04 23.32
N GLU A 55 -14.35 -8.04 22.61
CA GLU A 55 -15.12 -9.17 23.12
C GLU A 55 -14.24 -10.43 23.30
N GLY A 56 -12.91 -10.32 23.02
CA GLY A 56 -11.94 -11.40 23.17
C GLY A 56 -11.84 -12.37 22.00
N VAL A 57 -12.49 -12.08 20.86
CA VAL A 57 -12.40 -12.91 19.66
C VAL A 57 -11.09 -12.61 18.91
N ARG A 58 -10.36 -13.67 18.56
CA ARG A 58 -9.08 -13.56 17.85
C ARG A 58 -9.26 -13.72 16.35
N TYR A 59 -8.51 -12.94 15.60
CA TYR A 59 -8.48 -12.96 14.14
C TYR A 59 -7.05 -12.94 13.62
N LEU A 60 -6.79 -13.73 12.59
CA LEU A 60 -5.56 -13.62 11.79
C LEU A 60 -5.71 -12.41 10.85
N ASP A 61 -4.79 -11.45 10.95
CA ASP A 61 -4.89 -10.19 10.22
C ASP A 61 -4.17 -10.28 8.86
N PHE A 62 -4.96 -10.46 7.80
CA PHE A 62 -4.47 -10.49 6.41
C PHE A 62 -4.63 -9.15 5.69
N PHE A 63 -4.80 -8.04 6.45
CA PHE A 63 -4.83 -6.70 5.88
C PHE A 63 -3.82 -5.74 6.51
N GLY A 64 -3.36 -6.04 7.71
CA GLY A 64 -2.27 -5.33 8.38
C GLY A 64 -2.53 -3.84 8.60
N GLY A 65 -3.78 -3.43 8.93
CA GLY A 65 -4.11 -1.99 9.05
C GLY A 65 -3.83 -1.21 7.76
N ILE A 66 -4.14 -1.78 6.59
CA ILE A 66 -3.83 -1.29 5.24
C ILE A 66 -2.32 -1.38 4.94
N LEU A 67 -1.76 -2.59 4.97
CA LEU A 67 -0.34 -2.87 4.68
C LEU A 67 0.65 -2.10 5.58
N THR A 68 0.24 -1.79 6.80
CA THR A 68 1.00 -0.93 7.72
C THR A 68 1.81 -1.74 8.74
N THR A 69 1.19 -2.75 9.38
CA THR A 69 1.87 -3.60 10.37
C THR A 69 2.69 -4.70 9.67
N SER A 70 3.72 -4.26 8.94
CA SER A 70 4.48 -5.14 8.03
C SER A 70 5.25 -6.25 8.75
N VAL A 71 5.70 -6.02 9.99
CA VAL A 71 6.38 -7.05 10.81
C VAL A 71 5.50 -7.55 11.96
N GLY A 72 4.17 -7.41 11.79
CA GLY A 72 3.19 -7.84 12.78
C GLY A 72 2.91 -6.80 13.87
N HIS A 73 1.89 -7.09 14.67
CA HIS A 73 1.46 -6.24 15.76
C HIS A 73 2.38 -6.39 16.98
N ASN A 74 2.72 -5.27 17.61
CA ASN A 74 3.45 -5.20 18.88
C ASN A 74 4.73 -6.06 18.93
N HIS A 75 5.53 -6.03 17.84
CA HIS A 75 6.80 -6.74 17.84
C HIS A 75 7.71 -6.24 18.97
N PRO A 76 8.25 -7.13 19.87
CA PRO A 76 8.98 -6.74 21.07
C PRO A 76 10.13 -5.77 20.79
N LYS A 77 10.94 -6.01 19.75
CA LYS A 77 12.07 -5.14 19.38
C LYS A 77 11.63 -3.70 19.05
N ILE A 78 10.45 -3.52 18.43
CA ILE A 78 9.89 -2.18 18.16
C ILE A 78 9.42 -1.54 19.47
N VAL A 79 8.64 -2.26 20.29
CA VAL A 79 8.11 -1.75 21.55
C VAL A 79 9.25 -1.30 22.45
N ASP A 80 10.27 -2.13 22.65
CA ASP A 80 11.42 -1.81 23.49
C ASP A 80 12.19 -0.58 22.98
N ARG A 81 12.44 -0.52 21.65
CA ARG A 81 13.15 0.62 21.04
C ARG A 81 12.36 1.93 21.18
N VAL A 82 11.05 1.88 20.99
CA VAL A 82 10.14 3.02 21.14
C VAL A 82 10.07 3.49 22.58
N CYS A 83 9.86 2.57 23.54
CA CYS A 83 9.83 2.91 24.97
C CYS A 83 11.15 3.53 25.44
N ALA A 84 12.28 2.95 25.03
CA ALA A 84 13.60 3.51 25.35
C ALA A 84 13.80 4.92 24.78
N GLN A 85 13.37 5.15 23.52
CA GLN A 85 13.47 6.47 22.90
C GLN A 85 12.50 7.48 23.52
N ALA A 86 11.28 7.09 23.82
CA ALA A 86 10.29 7.95 24.48
C ALA A 86 10.75 8.39 25.89
N GLY A 87 11.49 7.52 26.59
CA GLY A 87 12.13 7.87 27.87
C GLY A 87 13.29 8.86 27.76
N LYS A 88 13.83 9.10 26.57
CA LYS A 88 14.94 10.05 26.35
C LYS A 88 14.46 11.37 25.75
N LEU A 89 13.81 11.33 24.60
CA LEU A 89 13.36 12.51 23.87
C LEU A 89 12.28 12.08 22.86
N ILE A 90 11.08 12.64 23.00
CA ILE A 90 9.95 12.34 22.12
C ILE A 90 9.98 13.20 20.85
N HIS A 91 10.37 14.47 20.98
CA HIS A 91 10.22 15.45 19.90
C HIS A 91 11.43 16.37 19.77
N SER A 92 11.86 16.65 18.53
CA SER A 92 12.94 17.60 18.23
C SER A 92 12.62 18.56 17.08
N SER A 93 11.64 18.27 16.25
CA SER A 93 11.38 18.83 14.91
C SER A 93 12.59 18.69 13.94
N THR A 94 12.45 19.16 12.71
CA THR A 94 13.56 19.22 11.74
C THR A 94 14.58 20.34 12.05
N LEU A 95 14.32 21.16 13.06
CA LEU A 95 15.21 22.25 13.46
C LEU A 95 16.46 21.76 14.20
N TYR A 96 16.39 20.60 14.82
CA TYR A 96 17.50 20.02 15.58
C TYR A 96 17.91 18.67 15.03
N PRO A 97 19.18 18.48 14.64
CA PRO A 97 19.68 17.18 14.21
C PRO A 97 19.48 16.11 15.29
N HIS A 98 19.04 14.92 14.90
CA HIS A 98 18.88 13.79 15.79
C HIS A 98 19.50 12.53 15.20
N ALA A 99 20.20 11.74 16.00
CA ALA A 99 20.94 10.56 15.55
C ALA A 99 20.05 9.56 14.78
N ASN A 100 18.88 9.18 15.35
CA ASN A 100 17.98 8.23 14.66
C ASN A 100 17.51 8.76 13.29
N HIS A 101 17.28 10.06 13.17
CA HIS A 101 16.86 10.70 11.92
C HIS A 101 17.93 10.52 10.82
N VAL A 102 19.19 10.79 11.15
CA VAL A 102 20.31 10.64 10.21
C VAL A 102 20.58 9.18 9.88
N SER A 103 20.58 8.31 10.92
CA SER A 103 20.79 6.87 10.71
C SER A 103 19.69 6.23 9.86
N LEU A 104 18.44 6.69 10.01
CA LEU A 104 17.34 6.20 9.17
C LEU A 104 17.51 6.67 7.71
N ALA A 105 17.92 7.92 7.48
CA ALA A 105 18.18 8.42 6.13
C ALA A 105 19.31 7.63 5.45
N GLU A 106 20.41 7.35 6.17
CA GLU A 106 21.51 6.51 5.71
C GLU A 106 21.04 5.09 5.38
N LYS A 107 20.24 4.50 6.28
CA LYS A 107 19.67 3.16 6.07
C LYS A 107 18.78 3.10 4.83
N ILE A 108 17.89 4.06 4.63
CA ILE A 108 17.03 4.14 3.44
C ILE A 108 17.88 4.27 2.18
N ALA A 109 18.88 5.15 2.17
CA ALA A 109 19.78 5.31 1.02
C ALA A 109 20.53 4.00 0.69
N SER A 110 20.84 3.17 1.69
CA SER A 110 21.54 1.89 1.48
C SER A 110 20.71 0.78 0.86
N ILE A 111 19.37 0.86 0.92
CA ILE A 111 18.45 -0.15 0.40
C ILE A 111 17.64 0.31 -0.82
N THR A 112 17.64 1.60 -1.15
CA THR A 112 16.92 2.15 -2.29
C THR A 112 17.69 1.97 -3.60
N PRO A 113 17.00 1.78 -4.75
CA PRO A 113 17.65 1.60 -6.04
C PRO A 113 18.28 2.89 -6.58
N GLY A 114 19.26 2.71 -7.47
CA GLY A 114 19.88 3.78 -8.23
C GLY A 114 20.64 4.79 -7.37
N LYS A 115 20.37 6.09 -7.58
CA LYS A 115 21.07 7.21 -6.92
C LYS A 115 20.23 7.88 -5.82
N LEU A 116 19.16 7.26 -5.37
CA LEU A 116 18.32 7.81 -4.30
C LEU A 116 19.11 7.90 -2.99
N GLN A 117 19.22 9.12 -2.45
CA GLN A 117 20.13 9.37 -1.32
C GLN A 117 19.61 10.38 -0.30
N LYS A 118 18.86 11.39 -0.74
CA LYS A 118 18.44 12.51 0.12
C LYS A 118 17.00 12.30 0.59
N SER A 119 16.83 12.00 1.87
CA SER A 119 15.53 11.79 2.52
C SER A 119 14.99 13.05 3.17
N TYR A 120 13.69 13.29 3.02
CA TYR A 120 12.93 14.24 3.83
C TYR A 120 11.73 13.50 4.47
N PHE A 121 11.71 13.47 5.80
CA PHE A 121 10.68 12.77 6.55
C PHE A 121 9.46 13.63 6.82
N THR A 122 8.29 13.04 6.65
CA THR A 122 6.96 13.60 6.90
C THR A 122 6.17 12.67 7.82
N ASN A 123 4.85 12.83 7.93
CA ASN A 123 4.02 12.05 8.86
C ASN A 123 3.10 11.07 8.16
N SER A 124 2.98 11.14 6.85
CA SER A 124 2.07 10.31 6.06
C SER A 124 2.53 10.17 4.60
N GLY A 125 1.97 9.19 3.89
CA GLY A 125 2.15 9.06 2.44
C GLY A 125 1.59 10.27 1.68
N THR A 126 0.48 10.86 2.15
CA THR A 126 -0.07 12.08 1.56
C THR A 126 0.93 13.23 1.55
N GLU A 127 1.59 13.49 2.68
CA GLU A 127 2.61 14.54 2.78
C GLU A 127 3.86 14.18 1.95
N ALA A 128 4.23 12.90 1.90
CA ALA A 128 5.35 12.46 1.08
C ALA A 128 5.09 12.67 -0.42
N ASP A 129 3.90 12.34 -0.91
CA ASP A 129 3.52 12.56 -2.31
C ASP A 129 3.42 14.05 -2.65
N GLU A 130 2.89 14.89 -1.75
CA GLU A 130 2.89 16.35 -1.94
C GLU A 130 4.30 16.93 -2.05
N LEU A 131 5.21 16.48 -1.18
CA LEU A 131 6.62 16.89 -1.24
C LEU A 131 7.27 16.41 -2.54
N ALA A 132 6.99 15.20 -3.00
CA ALA A 132 7.49 14.66 -4.26
C ALA A 132 7.03 15.50 -5.46
N VAL A 133 5.75 15.91 -5.49
CA VAL A 133 5.22 16.83 -6.52
C VAL A 133 5.94 18.18 -6.49
N MET A 134 6.15 18.75 -5.30
CA MET A 134 6.85 20.02 -5.14
C MET A 134 8.31 19.89 -5.62
N ALA A 135 8.98 18.80 -5.26
CA ALA A 135 10.36 18.54 -5.66
C ALA A 135 10.50 18.38 -7.19
N ALA A 136 9.58 17.61 -7.80
CA ALA A 136 9.56 17.44 -9.25
C ALA A 136 9.36 18.78 -9.99
N ARG A 137 8.44 19.62 -9.52
CA ARG A 137 8.21 20.97 -10.08
C ARG A 137 9.41 21.87 -9.90
N GLY A 138 10.01 21.88 -8.71
CA GLY A 138 11.18 22.71 -8.41
C GLY A 138 12.40 22.32 -9.23
N TYR A 139 12.62 21.05 -9.45
CA TYR A 139 13.74 20.51 -10.22
C TYR A 139 13.60 20.75 -11.72
N THR A 140 12.44 20.43 -12.28
CA THR A 140 12.22 20.51 -13.74
C THR A 140 11.85 21.92 -14.22
N GLY A 141 11.37 22.80 -13.35
CA GLY A 141 10.76 24.07 -13.71
C GLY A 141 9.42 23.94 -14.45
N ASN A 142 8.87 22.72 -14.59
CA ASN A 142 7.59 22.43 -15.23
C ASN A 142 6.49 22.30 -14.16
N TYR A 143 5.23 22.47 -14.59
CA TYR A 143 4.10 22.50 -13.65
C TYR A 143 3.24 21.25 -13.69
N GLU A 144 2.99 20.67 -14.87
CA GLU A 144 2.06 19.58 -15.08
C GLU A 144 2.65 18.22 -14.69
N LEU A 145 1.86 17.39 -14.02
CA LEU A 145 2.19 16.01 -13.65
C LEU A 145 1.16 15.04 -14.18
N LEU A 146 1.62 13.82 -14.41
CA LEU A 146 0.75 12.70 -14.74
C LEU A 146 0.61 11.74 -13.54
N ALA A 147 -0.55 11.07 -13.49
CA ALA A 147 -0.80 9.91 -12.64
C ALA A 147 -1.54 8.83 -13.42
N LEU A 148 -1.69 7.65 -12.87
CA LEU A 148 -2.49 6.59 -13.47
C LEU A 148 -3.95 6.66 -13.01
N ARG A 149 -4.89 6.33 -13.90
CA ARG A 149 -6.27 6.00 -13.50
C ARG A 149 -6.22 4.86 -12.48
N HIS A 150 -7.22 4.79 -11.60
CA HIS A 150 -7.33 3.83 -10.49
C HIS A 150 -6.28 4.00 -9.37
N GLY A 151 -5.34 4.94 -9.47
CA GLY A 151 -4.38 5.26 -8.43
C GLY A 151 -5.01 5.95 -7.21
N TYR A 152 -4.26 5.95 -6.09
CA TYR A 152 -4.63 6.62 -4.85
C TYR A 152 -3.40 7.24 -4.18
N SER A 153 -3.41 8.55 -3.93
CA SER A 153 -2.26 9.31 -3.41
C SER A 153 -2.60 10.18 -2.18
N GLY A 154 -3.68 9.86 -1.47
CA GLY A 154 -3.96 10.50 -0.18
C GLY A 154 -5.15 11.45 -0.10
N ASN A 155 -5.19 12.26 0.97
CA ASN A 155 -6.35 13.05 1.38
C ASN A 155 -6.19 14.58 1.27
N SER A 156 -5.02 15.09 0.88
CA SER A 156 -4.82 16.52 0.60
C SER A 156 -5.43 16.93 -0.74
N ALA A 157 -5.38 18.21 -1.09
CA ALA A 157 -5.85 18.71 -2.38
C ALA A 157 -5.10 18.05 -3.55
N ILE A 158 -3.77 18.00 -3.48
CA ILE A 158 -2.94 17.34 -4.49
C ILE A 158 -3.19 15.82 -4.48
N GLY A 159 -3.19 15.17 -3.31
CA GLY A 159 -3.43 13.73 -3.19
C GLY A 159 -4.80 13.32 -3.76
N LYS A 160 -5.86 14.08 -3.51
CA LYS A 160 -7.19 13.88 -4.10
C LYS A 160 -7.19 14.08 -5.61
N THR A 161 -6.38 15.02 -6.12
CA THR A 161 -6.28 15.27 -7.56
C THR A 161 -5.51 14.17 -8.28
N LEU A 162 -4.41 13.70 -7.70
CA LEU A 162 -3.64 12.55 -8.21
C LEU A 162 -4.44 11.24 -8.19
N THR A 163 -5.33 11.09 -7.21
CA THR A 163 -6.20 9.91 -7.10
C THR A 163 -7.12 9.79 -8.32
N GLY A 164 -7.08 8.63 -8.99
CA GLY A 164 -7.77 8.37 -10.25
C GLY A 164 -9.17 7.74 -10.14
N GLN A 165 -9.78 7.71 -8.95
CA GLN A 165 -11.07 7.07 -8.69
C GLN A 165 -12.05 8.05 -8.07
N SER A 166 -13.26 8.21 -8.65
CA SER A 166 -14.27 9.16 -8.21
C SER A 166 -14.74 8.94 -6.77
N ALA A 167 -14.86 7.68 -6.34
CA ALA A 167 -15.27 7.32 -4.98
C ALA A 167 -14.34 7.86 -3.87
N TRP A 168 -13.08 8.17 -4.22
CA TRP A 168 -12.07 8.70 -3.30
C TRP A 168 -11.81 10.19 -3.46
N ARG A 169 -12.45 10.84 -4.45
CA ARG A 169 -12.30 12.27 -4.73
C ARG A 169 -13.37 13.07 -4.00
N VAL A 170 -12.99 14.25 -3.51
CA VAL A 170 -13.93 15.27 -3.00
C VAL A 170 -13.96 16.40 -4.01
N GLU A 171 -15.10 16.65 -4.63
CA GLU A 171 -15.26 17.56 -5.79
C GLU A 171 -14.69 18.95 -5.55
N SER A 172 -14.92 19.51 -4.37
CA SER A 172 -14.44 20.85 -4.01
C SER A 172 -12.92 20.96 -3.78
N ASN A 173 -12.18 19.85 -3.89
CA ASN A 173 -10.75 19.79 -3.52
C ASN A 173 -9.83 19.39 -4.69
N ILE A 174 -10.23 19.62 -5.92
CA ILE A 174 -9.44 19.33 -7.12
C ILE A 174 -8.67 20.58 -7.56
N VAL A 175 -7.37 20.41 -7.82
CA VAL A 175 -6.45 21.45 -8.25
C VAL A 175 -5.98 21.22 -9.70
N PRO A 176 -5.64 22.27 -10.48
CA PRO A 176 -5.19 22.13 -11.86
C PRO A 176 -3.76 21.57 -11.97
N GLY A 177 -3.37 21.17 -13.17
CA GLY A 177 -2.01 20.74 -13.50
C GLY A 177 -1.76 19.23 -13.36
N PHE A 178 -2.81 18.41 -13.29
CA PHE A 178 -2.70 16.96 -13.20
C PHE A 178 -3.50 16.28 -14.29
N LYS A 179 -2.92 15.25 -14.91
CA LYS A 179 -3.54 14.44 -15.97
C LYS A 179 -3.49 12.97 -15.60
N HIS A 180 -4.41 12.17 -16.13
CA HIS A 180 -4.49 10.74 -15.83
C HIS A 180 -4.38 9.89 -17.10
N ALA A 181 -3.27 9.20 -17.25
CA ALA A 181 -3.09 8.19 -18.28
C ALA A 181 -3.82 6.88 -17.91
N ILE A 182 -4.04 6.05 -18.91
CA ILE A 182 -4.66 4.73 -18.75
C ILE A 182 -3.75 3.84 -17.88
N ASN A 183 -4.34 3.14 -16.93
CA ASN A 183 -3.63 2.17 -16.11
C ASN A 183 -3.37 0.85 -16.86
N PRO A 184 -2.25 0.17 -16.53
CA PRO A 184 -1.83 -1.08 -17.19
C PRO A 184 -2.58 -2.30 -16.66
N TYR A 185 -3.91 -2.33 -16.85
CA TYR A 185 -4.79 -3.37 -16.32
C TYR A 185 -5.12 -4.42 -17.40
N CYS A 186 -4.25 -5.43 -17.56
CA CYS A 186 -4.39 -6.43 -18.63
C CYS A 186 -5.69 -7.22 -18.54
N TYR A 187 -6.14 -7.60 -17.35
CA TYR A 187 -7.40 -8.34 -17.19
C TYR A 187 -8.63 -7.55 -17.67
N ARG A 188 -8.63 -6.22 -17.49
CA ARG A 188 -9.68 -5.30 -17.98
C ARG A 188 -9.11 -4.27 -18.95
N CYS A 189 -8.29 -4.72 -19.92
CA CYS A 189 -7.62 -3.85 -20.86
C CYS A 189 -8.64 -2.94 -21.58
N PRO A 190 -8.53 -1.60 -21.47
CA PRO A 190 -9.47 -0.70 -22.14
C PRO A 190 -9.37 -0.74 -23.65
N TYR A 191 -8.22 -1.14 -24.20
CA TYR A 191 -8.03 -1.35 -25.64
C TYR A 191 -8.50 -2.73 -26.12
N LYS A 192 -8.94 -3.63 -25.23
CA LYS A 192 -9.35 -5.01 -25.52
C LYS A 192 -8.25 -5.81 -26.24
N MET A 193 -7.00 -5.49 -25.95
CA MET A 193 -5.81 -6.15 -26.47
C MET A 193 -5.23 -7.12 -25.45
N SER A 194 -4.34 -7.99 -25.88
CA SER A 194 -3.64 -8.96 -25.03
C SER A 194 -2.14 -8.74 -25.05
N TYR A 195 -1.50 -8.78 -23.86
CA TYR A 195 -0.06 -8.75 -23.74
C TYR A 195 0.53 -10.14 -24.15
N PRO A 196 1.67 -10.21 -24.87
CA PRO A 196 2.53 -9.08 -25.29
C PRO A 196 2.17 -8.46 -26.65
N SER A 197 1.21 -8.99 -27.39
CA SER A 197 0.89 -8.55 -28.76
C SER A 197 0.33 -7.11 -28.86
N CYS A 198 -0.09 -6.52 -27.72
CA CYS A 198 -0.55 -5.13 -27.64
C CYS A 198 0.59 -4.09 -27.71
N ASP A 199 1.86 -4.52 -27.71
CA ASP A 199 3.04 -3.65 -27.69
C ASP A 199 2.96 -2.51 -26.66
N LEU A 200 2.42 -2.83 -25.47
CA LEU A 200 2.26 -1.89 -24.37
C LEU A 200 1.48 -0.60 -24.75
N ALA A 201 0.38 -0.72 -25.50
CA ALA A 201 -0.45 0.42 -25.93
C ALA A 201 -0.86 1.33 -24.76
N CYS A 202 -1.00 0.80 -23.53
CA CYS A 202 -1.25 1.59 -22.33
C CYS A 202 -0.05 2.45 -21.90
N ALA A 203 1.18 2.11 -22.27
CA ALA A 203 2.34 2.97 -22.06
C ALA A 203 2.40 4.08 -23.12
N GLN A 204 1.99 3.79 -24.36
CA GLN A 204 1.87 4.80 -25.41
C GLN A 204 0.83 5.88 -25.07
N ASP A 205 -0.25 5.53 -24.37
CA ASP A 205 -1.24 6.51 -23.88
C ASP A 205 -0.60 7.62 -23.02
N VAL A 206 0.47 7.32 -22.29
CA VAL A 206 1.21 8.33 -21.50
C VAL A 206 1.74 9.42 -22.44
N GLU A 207 2.32 9.05 -23.56
CA GLU A 207 2.83 10.00 -24.57
C GLU A 207 1.70 10.81 -25.19
N GLU A 208 0.60 10.15 -25.59
CA GLU A 208 -0.57 10.83 -26.16
C GLU A 208 -1.17 11.84 -25.16
N VAL A 209 -1.30 11.48 -23.87
CA VAL A 209 -1.78 12.39 -22.84
C VAL A 209 -0.86 13.61 -22.70
N ILE A 210 0.45 13.43 -22.76
CA ILE A 210 1.40 14.56 -22.71
C ILE A 210 1.19 15.48 -23.90
N GLN A 211 1.17 14.93 -25.12
CA GLN A 211 1.07 15.69 -26.38
C GLN A 211 -0.25 16.42 -26.54
N THR A 212 -1.36 15.85 -26.05
CA THR A 212 -2.71 16.35 -26.35
C THR A 212 -3.34 17.13 -25.18
N THR A 213 -2.88 16.95 -23.95
CA THR A 213 -3.55 17.51 -22.74
C THR A 213 -2.63 18.36 -21.86
N THR A 214 -1.34 18.47 -22.21
CA THR A 214 -0.35 19.30 -21.53
C THR A 214 0.27 20.30 -22.52
N CYS A 215 1.20 21.14 -22.05
CA CYS A 215 1.97 22.03 -22.91
C CYS A 215 3.20 21.34 -23.55
N GLY A 216 3.26 19.99 -23.56
CA GLY A 216 4.33 19.21 -24.17
C GLY A 216 5.61 19.12 -23.30
N ARG A 217 5.57 19.59 -22.07
CA ARG A 217 6.62 19.41 -21.05
C ARG A 217 5.97 19.19 -19.70
N ILE A 218 6.47 18.24 -18.93
CA ILE A 218 5.89 17.84 -17.65
C ILE A 218 6.92 17.90 -16.53
N ALA A 219 6.46 18.06 -15.28
CA ALA A 219 7.31 17.96 -14.11
C ALA A 219 7.62 16.49 -13.78
N GLY A 220 6.69 15.58 -14.03
CA GLY A 220 6.91 14.17 -13.78
C GLY A 220 5.63 13.33 -13.88
N MET A 221 5.79 12.06 -13.54
CA MET A 221 4.68 11.13 -13.39
C MET A 221 4.81 10.37 -12.07
N LEU A 222 3.73 10.40 -11.27
CA LEU A 222 3.64 9.65 -10.01
C LEU A 222 2.90 8.35 -10.27
N VAL A 223 3.52 7.23 -9.88
CA VAL A 223 2.99 5.89 -10.12
C VAL A 223 3.16 4.99 -8.89
N GLU A 224 2.11 4.25 -8.53
CA GLU A 224 2.22 3.08 -7.67
C GLU A 224 2.75 1.90 -8.53
N PRO A 225 3.85 1.21 -8.16
CA PRO A 225 4.32 0.02 -8.91
C PRO A 225 3.26 -1.08 -9.03
N ILE A 226 2.50 -1.29 -7.97
CA ILE A 226 1.25 -2.07 -7.97
C ILE A 226 0.17 -1.19 -7.35
N GLN A 227 -0.89 -0.90 -8.12
CA GLN A 227 -1.94 0.00 -7.65
C GLN A 227 -2.74 -0.60 -6.50
N GLY A 228 -2.50 -0.11 -5.28
CA GLY A 228 -3.04 -0.68 -4.05
C GLY A 228 -4.56 -0.59 -3.95
N VAL A 229 -5.10 0.62 -3.86
CA VAL A 229 -6.55 0.87 -3.81
C VAL A 229 -7.23 0.47 -5.11
N GLY A 230 -6.52 0.54 -6.23
CA GLY A 230 -6.97 0.06 -7.53
C GLY A 230 -7.25 -1.44 -7.61
N GLY A 231 -6.89 -2.20 -6.56
CA GLY A 231 -7.14 -3.64 -6.47
C GLY A 231 -5.95 -4.48 -6.88
N PHE A 232 -4.76 -4.06 -6.52
CA PHE A 232 -3.48 -4.71 -6.79
C PHE A 232 -3.21 -4.93 -8.29
N ILE A 233 -3.60 -3.94 -9.10
CA ILE A 233 -3.30 -3.95 -10.53
C ILE A 233 -1.78 -4.00 -10.69
N THR A 234 -1.31 -5.09 -11.30
CA THR A 234 0.11 -5.37 -11.51
C THR A 234 0.43 -5.17 -12.99
N PRO A 235 1.27 -4.18 -13.34
CA PRO A 235 1.65 -3.92 -14.74
C PRO A 235 2.40 -5.09 -15.39
N PRO A 236 2.25 -5.30 -16.70
CA PRO A 236 3.02 -6.31 -17.41
C PRO A 236 4.51 -5.93 -17.45
N PRO A 237 5.41 -6.91 -17.69
CA PRO A 237 6.84 -6.63 -17.91
C PRO A 237 7.08 -5.54 -18.95
N GLY A 238 8.10 -4.70 -18.74
CA GLY A 238 8.48 -3.62 -19.65
C GLY A 238 7.62 -2.34 -19.56
N TYR A 239 6.48 -2.36 -18.87
CA TYR A 239 5.59 -1.19 -18.82
C TYR A 239 6.28 0.04 -18.25
N PHE A 240 6.83 -0.03 -17.02
CA PHE A 240 7.45 1.14 -16.41
C PHE A 240 8.78 1.54 -17.06
N SER A 241 9.53 0.62 -17.66
CA SER A 241 10.71 0.97 -18.45
C SER A 241 10.31 1.87 -19.62
N ARG A 242 9.24 1.51 -20.35
CA ARG A 242 8.73 2.33 -21.45
C ARG A 242 8.17 3.67 -20.98
N VAL A 243 7.40 3.68 -19.89
CA VAL A 243 6.87 4.91 -19.29
C VAL A 243 8.00 5.85 -18.85
N ALA A 244 9.05 5.33 -18.22
CA ALA A 244 10.20 6.13 -17.78
C ALA A 244 10.94 6.80 -18.95
N GLU A 245 11.11 6.09 -20.08
CA GLU A 245 11.66 6.66 -21.32
C GLU A 245 10.82 7.85 -21.81
N ILE A 246 9.48 7.65 -21.88
CA ILE A 246 8.55 8.71 -22.32
C ILE A 246 8.61 9.90 -21.39
N VAL A 247 8.44 9.70 -20.08
CA VAL A 247 8.43 10.79 -19.08
C VAL A 247 9.71 11.63 -19.14
N ARG A 248 10.87 10.98 -19.21
CA ARG A 248 12.18 11.65 -19.32
C ARG A 248 12.36 12.38 -20.65
N HIS A 249 11.86 11.82 -21.75
CA HIS A 249 11.88 12.48 -23.07
C HIS A 249 11.16 13.83 -23.04
N TYR A 250 10.06 13.93 -22.30
CA TYR A 250 9.29 15.17 -22.13
C TYR A 250 9.74 16.04 -20.94
N GLY A 251 10.96 15.80 -20.43
CA GLY A 251 11.61 16.61 -19.38
C GLY A 251 11.11 16.37 -17.95
N GLY A 252 10.32 15.35 -17.74
CA GLY A 252 9.79 14.98 -16.44
C GLY A 252 10.67 13.99 -15.68
N VAL A 253 10.35 13.78 -14.40
CA VAL A 253 10.96 12.77 -13.52
C VAL A 253 9.97 11.67 -13.17
N MET A 254 10.49 10.45 -12.94
CA MET A 254 9.70 9.35 -12.41
C MET A 254 9.59 9.46 -10.89
N ILE A 255 8.36 9.42 -10.37
CA ILE A 255 8.06 9.39 -8.94
C ILE A 255 7.43 8.04 -8.64
N ALA A 256 8.14 7.17 -7.91
CA ALA A 256 7.64 5.88 -7.49
C ALA A 256 6.96 6.00 -6.11
N ASP A 257 5.64 5.83 -6.07
CA ASP A 257 4.88 5.72 -4.82
C ASP A 257 4.97 4.29 -4.30
N GLU A 258 5.93 4.08 -3.39
CA GLU A 258 6.20 2.81 -2.72
C GLU A 258 5.48 2.66 -1.36
N VAL A 259 4.50 3.48 -1.13
CA VAL A 259 3.75 3.51 0.14
C VAL A 259 3.08 2.16 0.45
N GLN A 260 2.72 1.37 -0.56
CA GLN A 260 2.15 0.03 -0.37
C GLN A 260 3.07 -1.10 -0.84
N THR A 261 3.96 -0.86 -1.77
CA THR A 261 4.80 -1.89 -2.44
C THR A 261 6.19 -2.02 -1.85
N GLY A 262 6.65 -1.01 -1.10
CA GLY A 262 7.99 -0.96 -0.53
C GLY A 262 8.23 -1.92 0.63
N PHE A 263 9.50 -1.95 1.05
CA PHE A 263 9.98 -2.70 2.21
C PHE A 263 9.76 -4.21 2.10
N GLY A 264 10.10 -4.79 0.93
CA GLY A 264 10.06 -6.24 0.72
C GLY A 264 8.67 -6.82 0.47
N ARG A 265 7.60 -6.01 0.52
CA ARG A 265 6.20 -6.48 0.39
C ARG A 265 5.95 -7.32 -0.86
N THR A 266 6.58 -6.96 -1.98
CA THR A 266 6.42 -7.63 -3.28
C THR A 266 7.33 -8.86 -3.46
N GLY A 267 8.18 -9.16 -2.49
CA GLY A 267 9.16 -10.27 -2.53
C GLY A 267 10.32 -10.02 -3.51
N SER A 268 11.44 -10.69 -3.32
CA SER A 268 12.67 -10.65 -4.12
C SER A 268 13.36 -9.28 -4.23
N LYS A 269 12.67 -8.18 -3.94
CA LYS A 269 13.15 -6.80 -4.01
C LYS A 269 12.71 -6.00 -2.79
N TRP A 270 13.49 -4.98 -2.42
CA TRP A 270 13.12 -4.05 -1.37
C TRP A 270 11.96 -3.14 -1.78
N PHE A 271 11.93 -2.73 -3.06
CA PHE A 271 10.92 -1.82 -3.59
C PHE A 271 10.26 -2.38 -4.85
N GLY A 272 8.97 -2.12 -5.00
CA GLY A 272 8.18 -2.66 -6.10
C GLY A 272 8.67 -2.24 -7.48
N ILE A 273 9.12 -0.99 -7.64
CA ILE A 273 9.57 -0.47 -8.94
C ILE A 273 10.79 -1.21 -9.51
N GLU A 274 11.61 -1.83 -8.64
CA GLU A 274 12.79 -2.58 -9.05
C GLU A 274 12.45 -3.80 -9.94
N HIS A 275 11.23 -4.35 -9.85
CA HIS A 275 10.78 -5.45 -10.72
C HIS A 275 10.72 -5.06 -12.20
N TRP A 276 10.59 -3.78 -12.49
CA TRP A 276 10.61 -3.23 -13.86
C TRP A 276 11.94 -2.58 -14.23
N GLN A 277 12.99 -2.74 -13.42
CA GLN A 277 14.35 -2.23 -13.66
C GLN A 277 14.37 -0.70 -13.91
N VAL A 278 13.52 0.04 -13.23
CA VAL A 278 13.48 1.50 -13.26
C VAL A 278 14.13 2.05 -11.99
N GLU A 279 15.06 2.98 -12.19
CA GLU A 279 15.62 3.81 -11.14
C GLU A 279 14.87 5.15 -11.16
N PRO A 280 13.96 5.42 -10.21
CA PRO A 280 13.22 6.68 -10.18
C PRO A 280 14.09 7.81 -9.63
N GLU A 281 13.78 9.03 -10.00
CA GLU A 281 14.43 10.23 -9.46
C GLU A 281 13.91 10.60 -8.07
N ILE A 282 12.66 10.21 -7.78
CA ILE A 282 11.97 10.45 -6.50
C ILE A 282 11.21 9.17 -6.11
N MET A 283 11.24 8.83 -4.82
CA MET A 283 10.44 7.73 -4.27
C MET A 283 9.77 8.16 -2.98
N THR A 284 8.49 7.82 -2.82
CA THR A 284 7.72 8.10 -1.62
C THR A 284 7.42 6.84 -0.83
N MET A 285 7.41 6.93 0.49
CA MET A 285 7.23 5.81 1.42
C MET A 285 6.36 6.23 2.59
N ALA A 286 5.60 5.28 3.14
CA ALA A 286 4.87 5.41 4.41
C ALA A 286 4.49 4.02 4.92
N LYS A 287 3.38 3.89 5.68
CA LYS A 287 2.78 2.63 6.14
C LYS A 287 3.82 1.67 6.76
N GLY A 288 4.26 0.68 5.99
CA GLY A 288 5.20 -0.36 6.44
C GLY A 288 6.56 0.15 6.92
N ILE A 289 6.96 1.37 6.58
CA ILE A 289 8.25 1.94 6.99
C ILE A 289 8.44 1.98 8.51
N ALA A 290 7.37 2.21 9.28
CA ALA A 290 7.45 2.38 10.74
C ALA A 290 6.44 1.51 11.50
N ASN A 291 5.90 0.47 10.86
CA ASN A 291 5.04 -0.56 11.46
C ASN A 291 3.89 -0.02 12.34
N GLY A 292 3.21 1.04 11.89
CA GLY A 292 2.07 1.65 12.60
C GLY A 292 2.36 3.02 13.24
N PHE A 293 3.62 3.40 13.39
CA PHE A 293 3.96 4.77 13.80
C PHE A 293 3.80 5.75 12.64
N PRO A 294 3.21 6.94 12.86
CA PRO A 294 3.07 7.95 11.82
C PRO A 294 4.43 8.34 11.23
N MET A 295 4.62 8.06 9.95
CA MET A 295 5.82 8.41 9.19
C MET A 295 5.53 8.35 7.69
N GLY A 296 6.05 9.35 6.99
CA GLY A 296 6.27 9.36 5.56
C GLY A 296 7.71 9.71 5.26
N ASN A 297 8.17 9.37 4.08
CA ASN A 297 9.49 9.76 3.59
C ASN A 297 9.44 10.00 2.08
N THR A 298 10.09 11.05 1.64
CA THR A 298 10.41 11.31 0.23
C THR A 298 11.91 11.24 0.08
N VAL A 299 12.41 10.26 -0.65
CA VAL A 299 13.83 10.13 -0.97
C VAL A 299 14.07 10.49 -2.43
N THR A 300 15.12 11.26 -2.70
CA THR A 300 15.44 11.75 -4.05
C THR A 300 16.92 11.54 -4.38
N ILE A 301 17.24 11.63 -5.67
CA ILE A 301 18.63 11.85 -6.10
C ILE A 301 19.10 13.21 -5.58
N PRO A 302 20.43 13.40 -5.33
CA PRO A 302 20.96 14.67 -4.81
C PRO A 302 20.55 15.89 -5.61
N GLU A 303 20.55 15.81 -6.94
CA GLU A 303 20.27 16.91 -7.85
C GLU A 303 18.83 17.46 -7.67
N VAL A 304 17.87 16.61 -7.37
CA VAL A 304 16.49 17.01 -7.07
C VAL A 304 16.42 17.74 -5.73
N ALA A 305 17.04 17.19 -4.68
CA ALA A 305 17.05 17.84 -3.36
C ALA A 305 17.76 19.22 -3.42
N ASP A 306 18.90 19.29 -4.09
CA ASP A 306 19.70 20.51 -4.20
C ASP A 306 18.97 21.61 -5.00
N SER A 307 18.12 21.24 -5.95
CA SER A 307 17.32 22.20 -6.74
C SER A 307 16.35 23.02 -5.89
N LEU A 308 15.94 22.53 -4.73
CA LEU A 308 15.03 23.24 -3.82
C LEU A 308 15.75 24.25 -2.89
N VAL A 309 17.08 24.21 -2.86
CA VAL A 309 17.86 25.17 -2.05
C VAL A 309 17.63 26.59 -2.55
N GLY A 310 17.19 27.47 -1.66
CA GLY A 310 16.85 28.86 -2.00
C GLY A 310 15.44 29.09 -2.55
N GLN A 311 14.65 28.04 -2.80
CA GLN A 311 13.25 28.17 -3.22
C GLN A 311 12.26 28.33 -2.06
N GLY A 312 12.74 28.32 -0.82
CA GLY A 312 11.93 28.43 0.41
C GLY A 312 12.52 27.61 1.53
N HIS A 313 11.88 27.67 2.70
CA HIS A 313 12.27 26.86 3.86
C HIS A 313 11.37 25.64 3.96
N LEU A 314 11.96 24.45 4.09
CA LEU A 314 11.27 23.21 4.37
C LEU A 314 11.37 22.89 5.87
N ILE A 315 10.27 23.04 6.58
CA ILE A 315 10.17 22.72 8.02
C ILE A 315 9.01 21.75 8.22
N CYS A 316 9.27 20.65 8.91
CA CYS A 316 8.23 19.74 9.36
C CYS A 316 8.30 19.61 10.89
N THR A 317 7.21 19.96 11.57
CA THR A 317 7.17 19.92 13.04
C THR A 317 7.36 18.50 13.57
N PHE A 318 6.67 17.53 13.01
CA PHE A 318 6.65 16.15 13.53
C PHE A 318 7.39 15.15 12.63
N GLY A 319 7.70 15.49 11.38
CA GLY A 319 8.36 14.60 10.43
C GLY A 319 9.73 14.16 10.94
N GLY A 320 9.99 12.86 10.89
CA GLY A 320 11.26 12.28 11.33
C GLY A 320 11.50 12.39 12.85
N ASN A 321 10.44 12.46 13.67
CA ASN A 321 10.64 12.59 15.12
C ASN A 321 11.40 11.37 15.69
N PRO A 322 12.07 11.58 16.87
CA PRO A 322 12.92 10.55 17.47
C PRO A 322 12.23 9.20 17.70
N VAL A 323 10.94 9.19 18.05
CA VAL A 323 10.19 7.96 18.37
C VAL A 323 9.83 7.20 17.08
N SER A 324 9.25 7.89 16.07
CA SER A 324 8.90 7.26 14.79
C SER A 324 10.14 6.75 14.06
N THR A 325 11.26 7.48 14.10
CA THR A 325 12.53 7.03 13.49
C THR A 325 13.14 5.84 14.22
N ALA A 326 13.01 5.77 15.54
CA ALA A 326 13.41 4.60 16.31
C ALA A 326 12.56 3.36 15.96
N ALA A 327 11.24 3.53 15.79
CA ALA A 327 10.35 2.47 15.32
C ALA A 327 10.72 2.00 13.92
N SER A 328 10.99 2.94 13.01
CA SER A 328 11.35 2.63 11.61
C SER A 328 12.66 1.86 11.51
N LEU A 329 13.71 2.30 12.23
CA LEU A 329 14.99 1.56 12.27
C LEU A 329 14.79 0.13 12.77
N ALA A 330 14.06 -0.07 13.88
CA ALA A 330 13.75 -1.40 14.38
C ALA A 330 12.93 -2.24 13.37
N THR A 331 12.00 -1.61 12.66
CA THR A 331 11.18 -2.27 11.64
C THR A 331 12.02 -2.79 10.48
N ILE A 332 12.94 -1.97 9.94
CA ILE A 332 13.82 -2.37 8.84
C ILE A 332 14.79 -3.48 9.32
N GLU A 333 15.34 -3.36 10.53
CA GLU A 333 16.20 -4.39 11.12
C GLU A 333 15.47 -5.75 11.21
N ILE A 334 14.19 -5.77 11.65
CA ILE A 334 13.39 -7.00 11.72
C ILE A 334 13.15 -7.56 10.31
N MET A 335 12.86 -6.70 9.32
CA MET A 335 12.68 -7.15 7.95
C MET A 335 13.94 -7.82 7.40
N GLU A 336 15.13 -7.29 7.70
CA GLU A 336 16.39 -7.90 7.30
C GLU A 336 16.64 -9.24 7.98
N GLU A 337 16.30 -9.33 9.28
CA GLU A 337 16.57 -10.53 10.08
C GLU A 337 15.54 -11.66 9.85
N GLU A 338 14.25 -11.33 9.74
CA GLU A 338 13.15 -12.31 9.81
C GLU A 338 12.30 -12.39 8.53
N ALA A 339 12.29 -11.35 7.71
CA ALA A 339 11.40 -11.20 6.57
C ALA A 339 12.10 -10.57 5.36
N SER A 340 13.31 -11.02 5.05
CA SER A 340 14.03 -10.55 3.86
C SER A 340 13.18 -10.72 2.59
N PRO A 341 13.41 -9.92 1.53
CA PRO A 341 12.65 -10.03 0.29
C PRO A 341 12.56 -11.44 -0.28
N ASP A 342 13.59 -12.28 -0.10
CA ASP A 342 13.59 -13.68 -0.57
C ASP A 342 12.68 -14.58 0.29
N VAL A 343 12.64 -14.38 1.61
CA VAL A 343 11.71 -15.08 2.51
C VAL A 343 10.27 -14.72 2.14
N VAL A 344 9.99 -13.43 1.91
CA VAL A 344 8.67 -12.95 1.49
C VAL A 344 8.29 -13.51 0.11
N HIS A 345 9.24 -13.61 -0.81
CA HIS A 345 9.03 -14.24 -2.12
C HIS A 345 8.57 -15.69 -1.97
N ALA A 346 9.29 -16.50 -1.19
CA ALA A 346 8.95 -17.92 -0.99
C ALA A 346 7.53 -18.10 -0.41
N LYS A 347 7.18 -17.32 0.62
CA LYS A 347 5.83 -17.31 1.19
C LYS A 347 4.77 -16.83 0.17
N GLY A 348 5.12 -15.82 -0.63
CA GLY A 348 4.28 -15.30 -1.71
C GLY A 348 3.98 -16.35 -2.79
N VAL A 349 4.97 -17.15 -3.18
CA VAL A 349 4.78 -18.28 -4.11
C VAL A 349 3.84 -19.33 -3.55
N LYS A 350 3.98 -19.68 -2.25
CA LYS A 350 3.08 -20.62 -1.57
C LYS A 350 1.64 -20.10 -1.56
N LEU A 351 1.44 -18.83 -1.15
CA LEU A 351 0.12 -18.19 -1.14
C LEU A 351 -0.49 -18.14 -2.54
N ARG A 352 0.28 -17.67 -3.53
CA ARG A 352 -0.16 -17.55 -4.92
C ARG A 352 -0.63 -18.89 -5.49
N LYS A 353 0.13 -19.96 -5.30
CA LYS A 353 -0.26 -21.30 -5.74
C LYS A 353 -1.61 -21.74 -5.17
N ALA A 354 -1.86 -21.47 -3.88
CA ALA A 354 -3.15 -21.78 -3.27
C ALA A 354 -4.30 -20.95 -3.85
N LEU A 355 -4.06 -19.66 -4.07
CA LEU A 355 -5.05 -18.75 -4.67
C LEU A 355 -5.35 -19.09 -6.14
N ASP A 356 -4.35 -19.47 -6.92
CA ASP A 356 -4.53 -19.92 -8.30
C ASP A 356 -5.40 -21.19 -8.33
N SER A 357 -5.16 -22.17 -7.42
CA SER A 357 -6.01 -23.37 -7.28
C SER A 357 -7.45 -23.03 -6.90
N ILE A 358 -7.66 -22.07 -5.99
CA ILE A 358 -9.02 -21.56 -5.69
C ILE A 358 -9.63 -20.95 -6.95
N GLY A 359 -8.86 -20.15 -7.70
CA GLY A 359 -9.29 -19.51 -8.93
C GLY A 359 -9.70 -20.48 -10.03
N GLU A 360 -8.97 -21.57 -10.19
CA GLU A 360 -9.28 -22.62 -11.17
C GLU A 360 -10.61 -23.31 -10.87
N ASN A 361 -10.88 -23.57 -9.60
CA ASN A 361 -12.07 -24.32 -9.15
C ASN A 361 -13.29 -23.43 -8.89
N SER A 362 -13.13 -22.12 -8.76
CA SER A 362 -14.23 -21.19 -8.49
C SER A 362 -14.83 -20.59 -9.77
N ARG A 363 -16.14 -20.40 -9.80
CA ARG A 363 -16.86 -19.72 -10.89
C ARG A 363 -16.82 -18.21 -10.77
N ILE A 364 -16.59 -17.69 -9.56
CA ILE A 364 -16.64 -16.26 -9.23
C ILE A 364 -15.26 -15.59 -9.20
N VAL A 365 -14.17 -16.34 -9.24
CA VAL A 365 -12.80 -15.77 -9.29
C VAL A 365 -12.43 -15.48 -10.74
N GLY A 366 -12.35 -14.21 -11.11
CA GLY A 366 -11.99 -13.75 -12.45
C GLY A 366 -10.49 -13.73 -12.70
N GLU A 367 -9.73 -13.23 -11.72
CA GLU A 367 -8.27 -13.15 -11.79
C GLU A 367 -7.65 -13.21 -10.39
N VAL A 368 -6.50 -13.86 -10.29
CA VAL A 368 -5.58 -13.75 -9.16
C VAL A 368 -4.35 -12.98 -9.63
N ARG A 369 -3.95 -11.91 -8.93
CA ARG A 369 -2.81 -11.06 -9.30
C ARG A 369 -2.07 -10.55 -8.07
N GLY A 370 -0.90 -9.96 -8.31
CA GLY A 370 -0.05 -9.43 -7.25
C GLY A 370 1.33 -10.06 -7.25
N MET A 371 2.17 -9.66 -6.28
CA MET A 371 3.54 -10.14 -6.09
C MET A 371 3.83 -10.32 -4.60
N GLY A 372 4.67 -11.30 -4.25
CA GLY A 372 5.04 -11.56 -2.86
C GLY A 372 3.81 -11.74 -1.96
N LEU A 373 3.79 -11.06 -0.82
CA LEU A 373 2.67 -11.03 0.12
C LEU A 373 1.72 -9.84 -0.11
N MET A 374 1.55 -9.44 -1.37
CA MET A 374 0.57 -8.47 -1.85
C MET A 374 -0.27 -9.15 -2.94
N GLN A 375 -1.29 -9.92 -2.55
CA GLN A 375 -2.10 -10.74 -3.45
C GLN A 375 -3.54 -10.25 -3.51
N GLY A 376 -4.11 -10.19 -4.71
CA GLY A 376 -5.47 -9.77 -4.99
C GLY A 376 -6.27 -10.84 -5.71
N ILE A 377 -7.53 -10.99 -5.32
CA ILE A 377 -8.49 -11.87 -5.97
C ILE A 377 -9.62 -11.02 -6.52
N GLU A 378 -9.79 -10.97 -7.83
CA GLU A 378 -10.89 -10.26 -8.46
C GLU A 378 -12.14 -11.13 -8.53
N ILE A 379 -13.23 -10.65 -7.97
CA ILE A 379 -14.51 -11.36 -7.90
C ILE A 379 -15.45 -10.85 -9.01
N VAL A 380 -16.01 -11.79 -9.74
CA VAL A 380 -16.93 -11.54 -10.86
C VAL A 380 -18.16 -12.44 -10.76
N ALA A 381 -19.28 -11.96 -11.27
CA ALA A 381 -20.50 -12.77 -11.39
C ALA A 381 -20.35 -13.87 -12.45
N ASP A 382 -19.57 -13.61 -13.49
CA ASP A 382 -19.29 -14.53 -14.57
C ASP A 382 -17.92 -14.26 -15.19
N LYS A 383 -17.09 -15.30 -15.36
CA LYS A 383 -15.71 -15.19 -15.88
C LYS A 383 -15.65 -14.70 -17.32
N LYS A 384 -16.66 -14.98 -18.14
CA LYS A 384 -16.64 -14.62 -19.57
C LYS A 384 -16.98 -13.15 -19.75
N SER A 385 -18.04 -12.67 -19.12
CA SER A 385 -18.44 -11.26 -19.16
C SER A 385 -17.56 -10.37 -18.29
N LYS A 386 -16.87 -10.94 -17.28
CA LYS A 386 -16.09 -10.24 -16.27
C LYS A 386 -16.91 -9.21 -15.47
N THR A 387 -18.23 -9.40 -15.37
CA THR A 387 -19.10 -8.49 -14.63
C THR A 387 -18.68 -8.45 -13.14
N PRO A 388 -18.31 -7.27 -12.58
CA PRO A 388 -17.92 -7.16 -11.18
C PRO A 388 -19.04 -7.60 -10.23
N ALA A 389 -18.69 -8.26 -9.12
CA ALA A 389 -19.63 -8.73 -8.10
C ALA A 389 -19.22 -8.27 -6.68
N PRO A 390 -19.36 -6.96 -6.37
CA PRO A 390 -18.99 -6.42 -5.06
C PRO A 390 -19.83 -7.00 -3.91
N GLU A 391 -21.07 -7.35 -4.16
CA GLU A 391 -21.97 -7.98 -3.18
C GLU A 391 -21.45 -9.36 -2.72
N VAL A 392 -20.82 -10.11 -3.62
CA VAL A 392 -20.19 -11.40 -3.30
C VAL A 392 -18.94 -11.17 -2.45
N VAL A 393 -18.19 -10.09 -2.69
CA VAL A 393 -17.07 -9.72 -1.83
C VAL A 393 -17.54 -9.44 -0.40
N ASP A 394 -18.64 -8.71 -0.23
CA ASP A 394 -19.20 -8.42 1.10
C ASP A 394 -19.65 -9.72 1.82
N GLU A 395 -20.16 -10.70 1.10
CA GLU A 395 -20.47 -12.01 1.64
C GLU A 395 -19.20 -12.77 2.07
N ILE A 396 -18.17 -12.80 1.23
CA ILE A 396 -16.87 -13.42 1.54
C ILE A 396 -16.24 -12.77 2.77
N PHE A 397 -16.34 -11.46 2.93
CA PHE A 397 -15.84 -10.73 4.11
C PHE A 397 -16.47 -11.25 5.41
N GLU A 398 -17.78 -11.40 5.45
CA GLU A 398 -18.44 -11.93 6.65
C GLU A 398 -18.08 -13.41 6.90
N LYS A 399 -17.99 -14.23 5.84
CA LYS A 399 -17.59 -15.64 5.96
C LYS A 399 -16.14 -15.76 6.47
N THR A 400 -15.20 -14.98 5.95
CA THR A 400 -13.80 -15.00 6.43
C THR A 400 -13.68 -14.50 7.87
N ARG A 401 -14.40 -13.45 8.24
CA ARG A 401 -14.47 -12.96 9.62
C ARG A 401 -14.96 -14.06 10.58
N LEU A 402 -16.02 -14.79 10.21
CA LEU A 402 -16.54 -15.91 11.00
C LEU A 402 -15.56 -17.09 11.12
N LYS A 403 -14.65 -17.24 10.16
CA LYS A 403 -13.53 -18.21 10.19
C LYS A 403 -12.29 -17.65 10.93
N GLY A 404 -12.37 -16.45 11.52
CA GLY A 404 -11.25 -15.82 12.24
C GLY A 404 -10.18 -15.22 11.35
N LEU A 405 -10.53 -14.79 10.12
CA LEU A 405 -9.59 -14.17 9.17
C LEU A 405 -10.12 -12.79 8.75
N LEU A 406 -9.29 -11.74 8.96
CA LEU A 406 -9.58 -10.38 8.47
C LEU A 406 -8.84 -10.12 7.17
N ILE A 407 -9.56 -9.63 6.16
CA ILE A 407 -9.06 -9.36 4.80
C ILE A 407 -9.36 -7.94 4.36
N GLY A 408 -8.75 -7.48 3.26
CA GLY A 408 -8.99 -6.15 2.70
C GLY A 408 -9.82 -6.15 1.42
N LYS A 409 -10.39 -4.99 1.08
CA LYS A 409 -11.17 -4.76 -0.13
C LYS A 409 -10.58 -3.62 -0.96
N GLY A 410 -10.66 -3.71 -2.29
CA GLY A 410 -10.23 -2.68 -3.24
C GLY A 410 -10.83 -2.87 -4.62
N GLY A 411 -10.21 -2.19 -5.61
CA GLY A 411 -10.70 -2.18 -6.98
C GLY A 411 -11.75 -1.09 -7.22
N MET A 412 -11.79 -0.60 -8.46
CA MET A 412 -12.72 0.47 -8.85
C MET A 412 -14.19 0.13 -8.57
N TYR A 413 -14.52 -1.15 -8.64
CA TYR A 413 -15.89 -1.64 -8.42
C TYR A 413 -16.10 -2.26 -7.03
N GLY A 414 -15.08 -2.17 -6.13
CA GLY A 414 -15.14 -2.82 -4.82
C GLY A 414 -15.15 -4.35 -4.88
N ASN A 415 -14.73 -4.93 -5.98
CA ASN A 415 -14.81 -6.36 -6.27
C ASN A 415 -13.46 -7.09 -6.20
N THR A 416 -12.46 -6.50 -5.55
CA THR A 416 -11.17 -7.15 -5.34
C THR A 416 -10.93 -7.40 -3.85
N ILE A 417 -10.70 -8.64 -3.48
CA ILE A 417 -10.19 -9.02 -2.16
C ILE A 417 -8.69 -8.78 -2.15
N ARG A 418 -8.18 -8.15 -1.10
CA ARG A 418 -6.75 -7.86 -0.90
C ARG A 418 -6.22 -8.63 0.29
N LEU A 419 -5.14 -9.38 0.06
CA LEU A 419 -4.48 -10.22 1.06
C LEU A 419 -3.06 -9.72 1.26
N THR A 420 -2.78 -9.21 2.46
CA THR A 420 -1.51 -8.57 2.82
C THR A 420 -1.13 -8.86 4.27
N PRO A 421 -0.85 -10.13 4.59
CA PRO A 421 -0.43 -10.50 5.94
C PRO A 421 0.89 -9.80 6.32
N PRO A 422 1.26 -9.77 7.60
CA PRO A 422 2.61 -9.40 8.02
C PRO A 422 3.67 -10.21 7.27
N LEU A 423 4.80 -9.60 6.95
CA LEU A 423 5.93 -10.26 6.25
C LEU A 423 6.55 -11.38 7.10
N THR A 424 6.47 -11.21 8.42
CA THR A 424 6.94 -12.18 9.43
C THR A 424 5.97 -13.33 9.69
N ILE A 425 4.82 -13.39 8.99
CA ILE A 425 3.83 -14.47 9.16
C ILE A 425 4.51 -15.85 9.10
N SER A 426 4.16 -16.75 10.03
CA SER A 426 4.67 -18.11 10.01
C SER A 426 4.00 -18.97 8.93
N ASP A 427 4.65 -20.09 8.56
CA ASP A 427 4.07 -21.05 7.60
C ASP A 427 2.76 -21.65 8.10
N ASP A 428 2.65 -21.95 9.41
CA ASP A 428 1.43 -22.51 10.01
C ASP A 428 0.26 -21.49 9.99
N GLU A 429 0.55 -20.20 10.22
CA GLU A 429 -0.44 -19.14 10.11
C GLU A 429 -0.88 -18.93 8.66
N LEU A 430 0.07 -19.00 7.72
CA LEU A 430 -0.22 -18.91 6.29
C LEU A 430 -1.11 -20.09 5.84
N ASP A 431 -0.81 -21.31 6.28
CA ASP A 431 -1.62 -22.50 6.00
C ASP A 431 -3.02 -22.40 6.63
N THR A 432 -3.13 -21.86 7.84
CA THR A 432 -4.41 -21.59 8.49
C THR A 432 -5.28 -20.65 7.66
N ALA A 433 -4.70 -19.56 7.16
CA ALA A 433 -5.43 -18.61 6.31
C ALA A 433 -5.83 -19.22 4.97
N ILE A 434 -4.91 -19.98 4.34
CA ILE A 434 -5.19 -20.68 3.08
C ILE A 434 -6.36 -21.65 3.27
N GLY A 435 -6.38 -22.44 4.36
CA GLY A 435 -7.48 -23.34 4.68
C GLY A 435 -8.82 -22.60 4.84
N ALA A 436 -8.82 -21.50 5.59
CA ALA A 436 -10.01 -20.67 5.75
C ALA A 436 -10.53 -20.11 4.42
N LEU A 437 -9.64 -19.64 3.54
CA LEU A 437 -10.02 -19.16 2.21
C LEU A 437 -10.58 -20.29 1.33
N GLN A 438 -9.95 -21.47 1.32
CA GLN A 438 -10.45 -22.63 0.57
C GLN A 438 -11.85 -23.04 1.00
N GLU A 439 -12.10 -23.09 2.31
CA GLU A 439 -13.43 -23.38 2.84
C GLU A 439 -14.46 -22.34 2.39
N VAL A 440 -14.15 -21.02 2.56
CA VAL A 440 -15.07 -19.94 2.18
C VAL A 440 -15.39 -19.97 0.69
N PHE A 441 -14.39 -20.16 -0.18
CA PHE A 441 -14.62 -20.20 -1.63
C PHE A 441 -15.31 -21.48 -2.10
N SER A 442 -15.25 -22.57 -1.35
CA SER A 442 -16.03 -23.80 -1.64
C SER A 442 -17.51 -23.66 -1.29
N GLU A 443 -17.84 -22.76 -0.37
CA GLU A 443 -19.21 -22.47 0.11
C GLU A 443 -19.87 -21.28 -0.65
N THR A 444 -19.15 -20.64 -1.59
CA THR A 444 -19.60 -19.46 -2.34
C THR A 444 -19.64 -19.74 -3.83
#